data_4902b3cefe32e41f3c070e5c6139bda4
#
_entry.id   4902b3cefe32e41f3c070e5c6139bda4
#
_cell.length_a   1.000
_cell.length_b   1.000
_cell.length_c   1.000
_cell.angle_alpha   90.00
_cell.angle_beta   90.00
_cell.angle_gamma   90.00
#
_symmetry.space_group_name_H-M   'P 1'
#
loop_
_entity.id
_entity.type
_entity.pdbx_description
1 polymer ?
#
loop_
_entity_poly.entity_id
_entity_poly.type
_entity_poly.pdbx_seq_one_letter_code
_entity_poly.pdbx_strand_id
1 'polypeptide(L)'
;LNEPCEGKTFKIGVDGNNSLKGREALITLTGADGTVKTVTVTQGAAEELAPVIESFRFRTAANAAKLPQDVVLEVGDGIISGRTSFVVEDKVLVPEFEFEGGGVYLGAQEVVSGETEVDFSGPVVLTVRSKGGEEREYRVSLVSFTGLPVVYIDTGGIPVVSKEEYVAASLKIVDNNGLRPSSVFKGDVTIKGRGNSTWGMPKKPYRLKFGKKQSLLGEPK
;
A
#
# COMPACT_ATOMS: atom_id res chain seq x y z
N LEU A 1 -23.85 66.45 10.24
CA LEU A 1 -23.84 65.89 11.59
C LEU A 1 -23.36 64.42 11.48
N ASN A 2 -22.08 64.22 11.77
CA ASN A 2 -21.51 62.86 11.84
C ASN A 2 -21.91 62.30 13.20
N GLU A 3 -22.87 61.38 13.23
CA GLU A 3 -23.11 60.59 14.40
C GLU A 3 -21.87 59.68 14.67
N PRO A 4 -21.37 59.70 15.91
CA PRO A 4 -20.28 58.77 16.24
C PRO A 4 -20.76 57.34 16.06
N CYS A 5 -19.99 56.56 15.37
CA CYS A 5 -20.26 55.15 15.14
C CYS A 5 -20.05 54.30 16.41
N GLU A 6 -20.62 54.71 17.54
CA GLU A 6 -20.60 53.90 18.75
C GLU A 6 -21.47 52.64 18.54
N GLY A 7 -20.84 51.49 18.68
CA GLY A 7 -21.52 50.21 18.64
C GLY A 7 -21.70 49.55 17.27
N LYS A 8 -21.10 50.04 16.19
CA LYS A 8 -21.10 49.32 14.90
C LYS A 8 -20.08 48.21 14.90
N THR A 9 -20.55 46.99 14.70
CA THR A 9 -19.72 45.79 14.58
C THR A 9 -19.51 45.49 13.09
N PHE A 10 -18.30 45.21 12.66
CA PHE A 10 -18.02 44.65 11.36
C PHE A 10 -17.39 43.29 11.52
N LYS A 11 -17.68 42.40 10.58
CA LYS A 11 -17.11 41.04 10.53
C LYS A 11 -16.03 41.00 9.47
N ILE A 12 -14.89 40.41 9.82
CA ILE A 12 -13.80 40.11 8.90
C ILE A 12 -13.79 38.62 8.68
N GLY A 13 -13.93 38.18 7.43
CA GLY A 13 -13.67 36.80 7.02
C GLY A 13 -12.22 36.67 6.61
N VAL A 14 -11.57 35.62 7.05
CA VAL A 14 -10.21 35.25 6.62
C VAL A 14 -10.23 33.80 6.17
N ASP A 15 -9.63 33.52 5.00
CA ASP A 15 -9.43 32.15 4.52
C ASP A 15 -8.43 31.43 5.40
N GLY A 16 -8.57 30.10 5.49
CA GLY A 16 -7.64 29.25 6.25
C GLY A 16 -6.18 29.45 5.81
N ASN A 17 -5.26 29.40 6.76
CA ASN A 17 -3.83 29.41 6.44
C ASN A 17 -3.36 27.99 6.14
N ASN A 18 -3.17 27.65 4.87
CA ASN A 18 -2.67 26.34 4.43
C ASN A 18 -1.13 26.30 4.34
N SER A 19 -0.44 27.36 4.78
CA SER A 19 1.03 27.44 4.81
C SER A 19 1.57 26.92 6.14
N LEU A 20 2.71 26.26 6.12
CA LEU A 20 3.45 25.86 7.33
C LEU A 20 4.09 27.03 8.07
N LYS A 21 3.84 28.27 7.61
CA LYS A 21 4.26 29.49 8.28
C LYS A 21 3.04 30.27 8.77
N GLY A 22 3.10 30.72 10.02
CA GLY A 22 2.13 31.69 10.52
C GLY A 22 2.13 32.96 9.67
N ARG A 23 0.99 33.60 9.58
CA ARG A 23 0.85 34.89 8.89
C ARG A 23 0.14 35.92 9.78
N GLU A 24 0.44 37.18 9.50
CA GLU A 24 -0.10 38.31 10.21
C GLU A 24 -0.59 39.37 9.21
N ALA A 25 -1.69 39.98 9.51
CA ALA A 25 -2.23 41.11 8.77
C ALA A 25 -2.62 42.23 9.73
N LEU A 26 -2.32 43.46 9.35
CA LEU A 26 -2.68 44.65 10.08
C LEU A 26 -3.86 45.31 9.40
N ILE A 27 -4.96 45.47 10.12
CA ILE A 27 -6.15 46.18 9.65
C ILE A 27 -6.17 47.56 10.29
N THR A 28 -6.13 48.57 9.46
CA THR A 28 -6.20 49.97 9.91
C THR A 28 -7.59 50.51 9.71
N LEU A 29 -8.18 51.04 10.78
CA LEU A 29 -9.48 51.68 10.80
C LEU A 29 -9.27 53.17 11.00
N THR A 30 -9.75 54.00 10.06
CA THR A 30 -9.64 55.43 10.16
C THR A 30 -11.04 56.04 10.40
N GLY A 31 -11.20 56.70 11.50
CA GLY A 31 -12.43 57.45 11.80
C GLY A 31 -12.58 58.69 10.94
N ALA A 32 -13.81 59.23 10.84
CA ALA A 32 -14.08 60.49 10.11
C ALA A 32 -13.38 61.70 10.73
N ASP A 33 -13.03 61.59 12.00
CA ASP A 33 -12.26 62.57 12.76
C ASP A 33 -10.75 62.48 12.60
N GLY A 34 -10.29 61.54 11.76
CA GLY A 34 -8.87 61.25 11.56
C GLY A 34 -8.26 60.29 12.59
N THR A 35 -9.03 59.80 13.55
CA THR A 35 -8.56 58.85 14.55
C THR A 35 -8.22 57.50 13.84
N VAL A 36 -7.03 56.99 14.09
CA VAL A 36 -6.57 55.71 13.53
C VAL A 36 -6.50 54.64 14.63
N LYS A 37 -7.16 53.51 14.38
CA LYS A 37 -7.00 52.29 15.21
C LYS A 37 -6.54 51.13 14.33
N THR A 38 -5.65 50.31 14.87
CA THR A 38 -5.13 49.12 14.20
C THR A 38 -5.57 47.86 14.92
N VAL A 39 -5.92 46.85 14.16
CA VAL A 39 -6.21 45.49 14.65
C VAL A 39 -5.28 44.54 13.94
N THR A 40 -4.51 43.82 14.73
CA THR A 40 -3.66 42.74 14.20
C THR A 40 -4.45 41.45 14.17
N VAL A 41 -4.47 40.81 13.01
CA VAL A 41 -5.05 39.48 12.81
C VAL A 41 -3.91 38.50 12.57
N THR A 42 -3.74 37.55 13.45
CA THR A 42 -2.73 36.49 13.32
C THR A 42 -3.38 35.16 13.04
N GLN A 43 -2.78 34.38 12.12
CA GLN A 43 -3.14 33.00 11.89
C GLN A 43 -1.90 32.14 12.10
N GLY A 44 -2.05 31.04 12.86
CA GLY A 44 -1.01 30.04 13.04
C GLY A 44 -0.66 29.37 11.71
N ALA A 45 0.46 28.66 11.71
CA ALA A 45 0.80 27.73 10.64
C ALA A 45 -0.22 26.59 10.55
N ALA A 46 -0.39 26.02 9.37
CA ALA A 46 -1.07 24.75 9.23
C ALA A 46 -0.27 23.65 9.95
N GLU A 47 -0.97 22.64 10.45
CA GLU A 47 -0.31 21.42 10.96
C GLU A 47 0.35 20.69 9.82
N GLU A 48 1.59 20.25 10.03
CA GLU A 48 2.29 19.41 9.09
C GLU A 48 1.86 17.96 9.32
N LEU A 49 1.24 17.37 8.30
CA LEU A 49 0.85 15.96 8.31
C LEU A 49 2.03 15.09 7.89
N ALA A 50 2.29 14.02 8.63
CA ALA A 50 3.29 13.03 8.26
C ALA A 50 2.96 12.42 6.88
N PRO A 51 3.98 12.18 6.02
CA PRO A 51 3.74 11.61 4.71
C PRO A 51 3.41 10.10 4.82
N VAL A 52 2.12 9.76 4.74
CA VAL A 52 1.61 8.39 4.96
C VAL A 52 0.62 8.00 3.87
N ILE A 53 0.71 6.77 3.36
CA ILE A 53 -0.36 6.12 2.61
C ILE A 53 -1.17 5.28 3.59
N GLU A 54 -2.47 5.53 3.66
CA GLU A 54 -3.39 4.87 4.59
C GLU A 54 -4.08 3.67 3.96
N SER A 55 -4.48 3.78 2.70
CA SER A 55 -5.11 2.71 1.94
C SER A 55 -4.58 2.66 0.51
N PHE A 56 -4.58 1.46 -0.09
CA PHE A 56 -4.14 1.27 -1.47
C PHE A 56 -4.93 0.14 -2.13
N ARG A 57 -5.49 0.41 -3.31
CA ARG A 57 -6.29 -0.56 -4.07
C ARG A 57 -6.26 -0.28 -5.56
N PHE A 58 -6.67 -1.28 -6.33
CA PHE A 58 -6.99 -1.13 -7.75
C PHE A 58 -8.47 -1.41 -7.94
N ARG A 59 -9.23 -0.41 -8.37
CA ARG A 59 -10.65 -0.58 -8.67
C ARG A 59 -10.86 -1.06 -10.09
N THR A 60 -11.81 -1.98 -10.25
CA THR A 60 -12.28 -2.44 -11.56
C THR A 60 -12.82 -1.28 -12.40
N ALA A 61 -13.48 -0.29 -11.79
CA ALA A 61 -14.00 0.87 -12.50
C ALA A 61 -12.93 1.65 -13.26
N ALA A 62 -11.72 1.80 -12.72
CA ALA A 62 -10.59 2.43 -13.36
C ALA A 62 -9.74 1.46 -14.20
N ASN A 63 -9.92 0.15 -14.04
CA ASN A 63 -9.12 -0.91 -14.67
C ASN A 63 -9.98 -1.99 -15.33
N ALA A 64 -11.15 -1.63 -15.86
CA ALA A 64 -12.20 -2.57 -16.26
C ALA A 64 -11.77 -3.61 -17.32
N ALA A 65 -10.85 -3.27 -18.23
CA ALA A 65 -10.33 -4.20 -19.21
C ALA A 65 -9.21 -5.12 -18.68
N LYS A 66 -8.68 -4.83 -17.49
CA LYS A 66 -7.46 -5.46 -16.93
C LYS A 66 -7.74 -6.29 -15.68
N LEU A 67 -8.77 -5.89 -14.90
CA LEU A 67 -9.13 -6.53 -13.63
C LEU A 67 -10.58 -6.99 -13.63
N PRO A 68 -10.86 -8.27 -13.31
CA PRO A 68 -12.24 -8.79 -13.19
C PRO A 68 -12.90 -8.39 -11.86
N GLN A 69 -12.15 -7.98 -10.87
CA GLN A 69 -12.63 -7.53 -9.55
C GLN A 69 -11.63 -6.57 -8.91
N ASP A 70 -12.09 -5.80 -7.93
CA ASP A 70 -11.25 -4.92 -7.15
C ASP A 70 -10.15 -5.69 -6.40
N VAL A 71 -8.97 -5.08 -6.29
CA VAL A 71 -7.82 -5.64 -5.58
C VAL A 71 -7.39 -4.67 -4.49
N VAL A 72 -7.51 -5.08 -3.23
CA VAL A 72 -7.05 -4.31 -2.08
C VAL A 72 -5.66 -4.81 -1.67
N LEU A 73 -4.74 -3.89 -1.43
CA LEU A 73 -3.39 -4.17 -0.96
C LEU A 73 -3.26 -3.84 0.53
N GLU A 74 -2.45 -4.62 1.21
CA GLU A 74 -2.08 -4.34 2.60
C GLU A 74 -1.02 -3.24 2.63
N VAL A 75 -1.27 -2.20 3.42
CA VAL A 75 -0.34 -1.10 3.66
C VAL A 75 0.37 -1.34 4.98
N GLY A 76 1.69 -1.41 4.93
CA GLY A 76 2.57 -1.54 6.08
C GLY A 76 3.61 -0.42 6.11
N ASP A 77 4.59 -0.54 6.98
CA ASP A 77 5.67 0.43 7.11
C ASP A 77 6.62 0.36 5.90
N GLY A 78 6.46 1.29 4.98
CA GLY A 78 7.25 1.37 3.75
C GLY A 78 6.98 0.25 2.73
N ILE A 79 5.98 -0.60 2.95
CA ILE A 79 5.64 -1.73 2.07
C ILE A 79 4.14 -1.74 1.82
N ILE A 80 3.78 -1.77 0.55
CA ILE A 80 2.41 -2.01 0.11
C ILE A 80 2.41 -3.29 -0.73
N SER A 81 1.68 -4.29 -0.30
CA SER A 81 1.70 -5.58 -0.98
C SER A 81 0.31 -6.17 -1.14
N GLY A 82 0.09 -6.78 -2.27
CA GLY A 82 -1.16 -7.46 -2.56
C GLY A 82 -0.96 -8.64 -3.48
N ARG A 83 -1.98 -9.51 -3.47
CA ARG A 83 -1.98 -10.72 -4.26
C ARG A 83 -3.35 -10.88 -4.90
N THR A 84 -3.38 -11.16 -6.20
CA THR A 84 -4.61 -11.47 -6.90
C THR A 84 -4.88 -12.97 -6.91
N SER A 85 -6.13 -13.34 -7.00
CA SER A 85 -6.59 -14.72 -7.19
C SER A 85 -6.69 -15.12 -8.67
N PHE A 86 -6.35 -14.20 -9.55
CA PHE A 86 -6.44 -14.33 -11.01
C PHE A 86 -5.16 -13.77 -11.65
N VAL A 87 -4.92 -14.15 -12.89
CA VAL A 87 -3.79 -13.62 -13.66
C VAL A 87 -4.10 -12.18 -14.09
N VAL A 88 -3.20 -11.27 -13.78
CA VAL A 88 -3.19 -9.90 -14.31
C VAL A 88 -2.13 -9.87 -15.42
N GLU A 89 -2.59 -9.89 -16.68
CA GLU A 89 -1.69 -9.92 -17.83
C GLU A 89 -1.09 -8.53 -18.09
N ASP A 90 -1.94 -7.50 -18.12
CA ASP A 90 -1.51 -6.11 -18.22
C ASP A 90 -1.46 -5.49 -16.80
N LYS A 91 -0.27 -5.16 -16.37
CA LYS A 91 -0.02 -4.58 -15.04
C LYS A 91 0.20 -3.06 -15.07
N VAL A 92 -0.08 -2.41 -16.17
CA VAL A 92 -0.21 -0.95 -16.23
C VAL A 92 -1.58 -0.61 -15.69
N LEU A 93 -1.66 -0.22 -14.42
CA LEU A 93 -2.89 -0.07 -13.66
C LEU A 93 -3.01 1.34 -13.08
N VAL A 94 -4.24 1.79 -12.90
CA VAL A 94 -4.56 3.01 -12.17
C VAL A 94 -4.77 2.66 -10.70
N PRO A 95 -3.84 3.05 -9.79
CA PRO A 95 -4.00 2.86 -8.37
C PRO A 95 -4.97 3.90 -7.79
N GLU A 96 -5.74 3.49 -6.80
CA GLU A 96 -6.51 4.38 -5.94
C GLU A 96 -6.00 4.24 -4.50
N PHE A 97 -5.68 5.36 -3.86
CA PHE A 97 -5.11 5.38 -2.53
C PHE A 97 -5.58 6.62 -1.75
N GLU A 98 -5.63 6.48 -0.44
CA GLU A 98 -5.79 7.57 0.50
C GLU A 98 -4.43 7.83 1.15
N PHE A 99 -4.09 9.12 1.35
CA PHE A 99 -2.81 9.50 1.89
C PHE A 99 -2.88 10.82 2.67
N GLU A 100 -1.98 11.00 3.60
CA GLU A 100 -1.68 12.27 4.24
C GLU A 100 -0.36 12.82 3.72
N GLY A 101 -0.30 14.13 3.51
CA GLY A 101 0.90 14.79 2.99
C GLY A 101 0.59 15.82 1.89
N GLY A 102 1.59 16.14 1.11
CA GLY A 102 1.52 17.12 0.01
C GLY A 102 1.31 16.51 -1.36
N GLY A 103 1.69 15.22 -1.56
CA GLY A 103 1.52 14.52 -2.83
C GLY A 103 2.24 13.17 -2.85
N VAL A 104 1.89 12.35 -3.82
CA VAL A 104 2.49 11.01 -4.07
C VAL A 104 3.19 11.05 -5.42
N TYR A 105 4.40 10.50 -5.48
CA TYR A 105 5.27 10.60 -6.64
C TYR A 105 5.88 9.25 -7.03
N LEU A 106 6.05 9.04 -8.33
CA LEU A 106 6.89 8.01 -8.91
C LEU A 106 8.13 8.71 -9.53
N GLY A 107 9.23 8.73 -8.81
CA GLY A 107 10.37 9.58 -9.17
C GLY A 107 9.99 11.06 -9.16
N ALA A 108 10.02 11.71 -10.33
CA ALA A 108 9.62 13.12 -10.49
C ALA A 108 8.16 13.31 -10.91
N GLN A 109 7.47 12.24 -11.30
CA GLN A 109 6.10 12.30 -11.78
C GLN A 109 5.14 12.19 -10.59
N GLU A 110 4.18 13.12 -10.51
CA GLU A 110 3.07 13.02 -9.56
C GLU A 110 2.11 11.90 -9.97
N VAL A 111 1.69 11.11 -8.99
CA VAL A 111 0.71 10.03 -9.16
C VAL A 111 -0.59 10.47 -8.51
N VAL A 112 -1.58 10.76 -9.32
CA VAL A 112 -2.91 11.16 -8.86
C VAL A 112 -3.76 9.91 -8.65
N SER A 113 -4.30 9.77 -7.43
CA SER A 113 -5.14 8.64 -7.04
C SER A 113 -6.37 8.52 -7.94
N GLY A 114 -6.58 7.34 -8.51
CA GLY A 114 -7.70 7.05 -9.41
C GLY A 114 -7.56 7.57 -10.84
N GLU A 115 -6.42 8.21 -11.21
CA GLU A 115 -6.24 8.84 -12.54
C GLU A 115 -4.95 8.40 -13.23
N THR A 116 -3.82 8.35 -12.52
CA THR A 116 -2.52 8.10 -13.14
C THR A 116 -2.25 6.60 -13.33
N GLU A 117 -1.95 6.19 -14.55
CA GLU A 117 -1.48 4.83 -14.84
C GLU A 117 -0.03 4.64 -14.38
N VAL A 118 0.23 3.50 -13.74
CA VAL A 118 1.56 3.09 -13.27
C VAL A 118 1.79 1.63 -13.65
N ASP A 119 3.00 1.31 -14.10
CA ASP A 119 3.39 -0.07 -14.44
C ASP A 119 3.85 -0.83 -13.19
N PHE A 120 3.03 -1.80 -12.77
CA PHE A 120 3.29 -2.72 -11.66
C PHE A 120 3.81 -4.09 -12.12
N SER A 121 4.41 -4.21 -13.29
CA SER A 121 5.04 -5.47 -13.75
C SER A 121 6.23 -5.87 -12.87
N GLY A 122 6.83 -4.92 -12.18
CA GLY A 122 7.83 -5.08 -11.13
C GLY A 122 7.48 -4.29 -9.86
N PRO A 123 8.32 -4.35 -8.82
CA PRO A 123 8.16 -3.50 -7.65
C PRO A 123 8.29 -2.02 -8.01
N VAL A 124 7.31 -1.22 -7.58
CA VAL A 124 7.26 0.23 -7.79
C VAL A 124 7.59 0.91 -6.47
N VAL A 125 8.37 1.97 -6.48
CA VAL A 125 8.63 2.80 -5.31
C VAL A 125 7.87 4.11 -5.47
N LEU A 126 6.87 4.32 -4.61
CA LEU A 126 6.14 5.57 -4.50
C LEU A 126 6.71 6.39 -3.35
N THR A 127 6.93 7.68 -3.57
CA THR A 127 7.39 8.62 -2.55
C THR A 127 6.25 9.54 -2.17
N VAL A 128 5.84 9.53 -0.91
CA VAL A 128 4.91 10.53 -0.35
C VAL A 128 5.74 11.68 0.19
N ARG A 129 5.38 12.90 -0.19
CA ARG A 129 6.04 14.12 0.30
C ARG A 129 5.09 14.90 1.18
N SER A 130 5.57 15.37 2.33
CA SER A 130 4.86 16.35 3.14
C SER A 130 4.99 17.75 2.54
N LYS A 131 4.17 18.70 3.01
CA LYS A 131 4.32 20.10 2.61
C LYS A 131 5.61 20.73 3.12
N GLY A 132 6.18 20.20 4.20
CA GLY A 132 7.44 20.64 4.79
C GLY A 132 8.68 20.04 4.14
N GLY A 133 8.49 19.08 3.23
CA GLY A 133 9.57 18.44 2.49
C GLY A 133 10.07 17.13 3.08
N GLU A 134 9.39 16.58 4.10
CA GLU A 134 9.65 15.22 4.54
C GLU A 134 9.20 14.23 3.46
N GLU A 135 9.94 13.15 3.30
CA GLU A 135 9.66 12.10 2.32
C GLU A 135 9.55 10.75 3.00
N ARG A 136 8.59 9.93 2.54
CA ARG A 136 8.46 8.54 2.92
C ARG A 136 8.24 7.67 1.69
N GLU A 137 9.04 6.63 1.58
CA GLU A 137 8.96 5.69 0.46
C GLU A 137 8.10 4.49 0.79
N TYR A 138 7.33 4.05 -0.20
CA TYR A 138 6.52 2.85 -0.17
C TYR A 138 6.85 1.97 -1.35
N ARG A 139 7.34 0.77 -1.07
CA ARG A 139 7.56 -0.24 -2.10
C ARG A 139 6.26 -0.99 -2.36
N VAL A 140 5.67 -0.76 -3.52
CA VAL A 140 4.42 -1.41 -3.94
C VAL A 140 4.74 -2.67 -4.74
N SER A 141 4.12 -3.79 -4.34
CA SER A 141 4.28 -5.08 -5.01
C SER A 141 2.93 -5.77 -5.21
N LEU A 142 2.58 -6.02 -6.48
CA LEU A 142 1.40 -6.78 -6.87
C LEU A 142 1.81 -8.14 -7.41
N VAL A 143 1.47 -9.20 -6.67
CA VAL A 143 1.71 -10.57 -7.11
C VAL A 143 0.46 -11.09 -7.82
N SER A 144 0.58 -11.31 -9.13
CA SER A 144 -0.46 -11.94 -9.93
C SER A 144 -0.52 -13.45 -9.65
N PHE A 145 -1.73 -13.99 -9.52
CA PHE A 145 -1.94 -15.34 -9.06
C PHE A 145 -2.73 -16.20 -10.05
N THR A 146 -2.46 -17.49 -10.09
CA THR A 146 -3.07 -18.44 -11.03
C THR A 146 -4.26 -19.22 -10.45
N GLY A 147 -4.65 -18.94 -9.22
CA GLY A 147 -5.68 -19.71 -8.52
C GLY A 147 -5.22 -21.09 -8.03
N LEU A 148 -3.93 -21.43 -8.21
CA LEU A 148 -3.37 -22.67 -7.71
C LEU A 148 -2.79 -22.49 -6.31
N PRO A 149 -2.86 -23.51 -5.44
CA PRO A 149 -2.20 -23.50 -4.15
C PRO A 149 -0.70 -23.28 -4.26
N VAL A 150 -0.13 -22.46 -3.37
CA VAL A 150 1.31 -22.26 -3.27
C VAL A 150 1.86 -23.07 -2.12
N VAL A 151 2.91 -23.82 -2.43
CA VAL A 151 3.63 -24.63 -1.48
C VAL A 151 4.99 -23.99 -1.21
N TYR A 152 5.20 -23.55 0.02
CA TYR A 152 6.48 -23.05 0.50
C TYR A 152 7.16 -24.16 1.29
N ILE A 153 8.38 -24.50 0.91
CA ILE A 153 9.22 -25.51 1.58
C ILE A 153 10.53 -24.82 1.98
N ASP A 154 10.86 -24.88 3.24
CA ASP A 154 12.12 -24.37 3.76
C ASP A 154 12.87 -25.51 4.45
N THR A 155 14.06 -25.82 3.94
CA THR A 155 14.97 -26.86 4.47
C THR A 155 16.06 -26.28 5.36
N GLY A 156 15.97 -24.98 5.73
CA GLY A 156 17.03 -24.29 6.46
C GLY A 156 18.35 -24.21 5.69
N GLY A 157 18.28 -24.18 4.35
CA GLY A 157 19.45 -24.15 3.49
C GLY A 157 20.08 -25.52 3.21
N ILE A 158 19.54 -26.62 3.74
CA ILE A 158 20.04 -27.98 3.50
C ILE A 158 19.56 -28.48 2.13
N PRO A 159 20.45 -28.81 1.19
CA PRO A 159 20.05 -29.30 -0.13
C PRO A 159 19.45 -30.68 -0.08
N VAL A 160 18.37 -30.92 -0.84
CA VAL A 160 17.75 -32.23 -1.00
C VAL A 160 18.42 -32.95 -2.15
N VAL A 161 19.42 -33.78 -1.86
CA VAL A 161 20.27 -34.44 -2.86
C VAL A 161 20.04 -35.96 -2.98
N SER A 162 19.35 -36.56 -2.01
CA SER A 162 19.14 -37.99 -1.91
C SER A 162 17.68 -38.39 -2.17
N LYS A 163 17.49 -39.59 -2.75
CA LYS A 163 16.19 -40.27 -2.84
C LYS A 163 15.93 -41.18 -1.63
N GLU A 164 16.96 -41.48 -0.87
CA GLU A 164 16.89 -42.42 0.25
C GLU A 164 16.74 -41.66 1.58
N GLU A 165 17.47 -40.59 1.75
CA GLU A 165 17.53 -39.85 2.97
C GLU A 165 16.52 -38.67 2.99
N TYR A 166 15.84 -38.51 4.12
CA TYR A 166 14.93 -37.38 4.34
C TYR A 166 15.66 -36.23 5.00
N VAL A 167 15.41 -35.03 4.51
CA VAL A 167 15.82 -33.76 5.11
C VAL A 167 14.63 -33.18 5.87
N ALA A 168 14.88 -32.64 7.04
CA ALA A 168 13.86 -31.88 7.79
C ALA A 168 13.51 -30.59 7.06
N ALA A 169 12.24 -30.23 7.03
CA ALA A 169 11.76 -29.02 6.39
C ALA A 169 10.54 -28.47 7.10
N SER A 170 10.35 -27.16 7.02
CA SER A 170 9.06 -26.55 7.29
C SER A 170 8.24 -26.44 6.01
N LEU A 171 6.94 -26.67 6.13
CA LEU A 171 6.00 -26.61 5.03
C LEU A 171 4.89 -25.62 5.33
N LYS A 172 4.62 -24.71 4.41
CA LYS A 172 3.43 -23.86 4.42
C LYS A 172 2.71 -24.04 3.10
N ILE A 173 1.41 -24.34 3.14
CA ILE A 173 0.54 -24.40 1.97
C ILE A 173 -0.48 -23.29 2.12
N VAL A 174 -0.59 -22.45 1.08
CA VAL A 174 -1.56 -21.37 0.99
C VAL A 174 -2.52 -21.72 -0.14
N ASP A 175 -3.81 -21.81 0.21
CA ASP A 175 -4.85 -21.95 -0.78
C ASP A 175 -5.12 -20.60 -1.43
N ASN A 176 -5.07 -20.57 -2.74
CA ASN A 176 -5.26 -19.38 -3.55
C ASN A 176 -6.47 -19.50 -4.47
N ASN A 177 -7.51 -20.16 -4.02
CA ASN A 177 -8.74 -20.32 -4.80
C ASN A 177 -9.59 -19.05 -4.93
N GLY A 178 -9.04 -17.90 -4.60
CA GLY A 178 -9.51 -16.61 -5.03
C GLY A 178 -10.32 -15.80 -4.05
N LEU A 179 -10.98 -16.39 -3.11
CA LEU A 179 -11.91 -15.63 -2.26
C LEU A 179 -11.33 -15.33 -0.87
N ARG A 180 -10.47 -16.19 -0.36
CA ARG A 180 -9.77 -16.01 0.93
C ARG A 180 -8.48 -16.82 0.92
N PRO A 181 -7.33 -16.24 0.58
CA PRO A 181 -6.08 -16.93 0.74
C PRO A 181 -5.91 -17.29 2.21
N SER A 182 -6.15 -18.55 2.54
CA SER A 182 -5.95 -19.08 3.89
C SER A 182 -4.77 -20.03 3.90
N SER A 183 -4.00 -20.01 4.98
CA SER A 183 -3.01 -21.05 5.21
C SER A 183 -3.75 -22.35 5.50
N VAL A 184 -3.66 -23.30 4.58
CA VAL A 184 -4.31 -24.62 4.71
C VAL A 184 -3.49 -25.55 5.57
N PHE A 185 -2.19 -25.35 5.60
CA PHE A 185 -1.24 -26.10 6.41
C PHE A 185 -0.01 -25.27 6.72
N LYS A 186 0.46 -25.36 7.95
CA LYS A 186 1.77 -24.89 8.39
C LYS A 186 2.31 -25.85 9.45
N GLY A 187 3.49 -26.41 9.22
CA GLY A 187 4.11 -27.34 10.17
C GLY A 187 5.35 -28.02 9.61
N ASP A 188 5.92 -28.87 10.45
CA ASP A 188 7.13 -29.59 10.10
C ASP A 188 6.82 -30.83 9.28
N VAL A 189 7.68 -31.08 8.32
CA VAL A 189 7.66 -32.24 7.42
C VAL A 189 9.08 -32.73 7.19
N THR A 190 9.20 -33.87 6.51
CA THR A 190 10.46 -34.27 5.93
C THR A 190 10.33 -34.40 4.42
N ILE A 191 11.37 -34.08 3.69
CA ILE A 191 11.43 -34.09 2.22
C ILE A 191 12.60 -34.92 1.70
N LYS A 192 12.38 -35.66 0.62
CA LYS A 192 13.45 -36.31 -0.12
C LYS A 192 13.17 -36.32 -1.62
N GLY A 193 14.18 -36.67 -2.40
CA GLY A 193 14.02 -36.91 -3.83
C GLY A 193 13.07 -38.06 -4.14
N ARG A 194 12.44 -38.03 -5.31
CA ARG A 194 11.56 -39.08 -5.84
C ARG A 194 11.80 -39.28 -7.34
N GLY A 195 11.33 -40.40 -7.84
CA GLY A 195 11.35 -40.73 -9.26
C GLY A 195 12.60 -41.48 -9.69
N ASN A 196 12.55 -42.10 -10.87
CA ASN A 196 13.67 -42.80 -11.50
C ASN A 196 14.38 -41.87 -12.50
N SER A 197 14.01 -41.90 -13.75
CA SER A 197 14.57 -41.04 -14.80
C SER A 197 14.31 -39.55 -14.54
N THR A 198 13.15 -39.22 -13.97
CA THR A 198 12.75 -37.83 -13.67
C THR A 198 13.62 -37.16 -12.60
N TRP A 199 14.30 -37.92 -11.73
CA TRP A 199 15.25 -37.37 -10.77
C TRP A 199 16.48 -36.73 -11.42
N GLY A 200 16.84 -37.15 -12.61
CA GLY A 200 17.92 -36.58 -13.41
C GLY A 200 17.54 -35.27 -14.13
N MET A 201 16.24 -34.91 -14.17
CA MET A 201 15.78 -33.74 -14.88
C MET A 201 16.01 -32.44 -14.07
N PRO A 202 16.10 -31.26 -14.73
CA PRO A 202 16.25 -29.98 -14.04
C PRO A 202 15.12 -29.73 -13.04
N LYS A 203 13.87 -30.06 -13.37
CA LYS A 203 12.71 -29.99 -12.49
C LYS A 203 12.53 -31.33 -11.78
N LYS A 204 13.08 -31.39 -10.57
CA LYS A 204 13.10 -32.62 -9.77
C LYS A 204 11.78 -32.87 -9.04
N PRO A 205 11.26 -34.11 -9.02
CA PRO A 205 10.16 -34.49 -8.17
C PRO A 205 10.63 -34.77 -6.74
N TYR A 206 9.79 -34.40 -5.76
CA TYR A 206 10.05 -34.61 -4.35
C TYR A 206 8.95 -35.42 -3.69
N ARG A 207 9.26 -36.04 -2.55
CA ARG A 207 8.32 -36.70 -1.65
C ARG A 207 8.34 -35.98 -0.31
N LEU A 208 7.16 -35.55 0.12
CA LEU A 208 6.93 -35.02 1.45
C LEU A 208 6.40 -36.13 2.35
N LYS A 209 6.84 -36.18 3.61
CA LYS A 209 6.32 -37.05 4.64
C LYS A 209 5.89 -36.22 5.84
N PHE A 210 4.64 -36.35 6.23
CA PHE A 210 4.04 -35.71 7.39
C PHE A 210 4.20 -36.60 8.62
N GLY A 211 4.33 -36.01 9.81
CA GLY A 211 4.39 -36.75 11.06
C GLY A 211 3.08 -37.45 11.43
N LYS A 212 1.94 -36.92 10.95
CA LYS A 212 0.58 -37.48 11.10
C LYS A 212 -0.17 -37.37 9.78
N LYS A 213 -1.21 -38.20 9.59
CA LYS A 213 -2.12 -38.04 8.46
C LYS A 213 -2.76 -36.66 8.49
N GLN A 214 -2.72 -35.96 7.36
CA GLN A 214 -3.26 -34.62 7.18
C GLN A 214 -4.29 -34.60 6.06
N SER A 215 -5.32 -33.80 6.22
CA SER A 215 -6.17 -33.37 5.12
C SER A 215 -5.57 -32.08 4.56
N LEU A 216 -5.33 -32.03 3.28
CA LEU A 216 -4.77 -30.88 2.60
C LEU A 216 -5.73 -30.42 1.51
N LEU A 217 -6.02 -29.13 1.44
CA LEU A 217 -6.86 -28.53 0.40
C LEU A 217 -8.26 -29.17 0.27
N GLY A 218 -8.81 -29.66 1.39
CA GLY A 218 -10.11 -30.33 1.40
C GLY A 218 -10.10 -31.82 1.03
N GLU A 219 -8.96 -32.36 0.61
CA GLU A 219 -8.83 -33.78 0.30
C GLU A 219 -8.86 -34.64 1.58
N PRO A 220 -9.45 -35.85 1.54
CA PRO A 220 -9.51 -36.75 2.68
C PRO A 220 -8.12 -37.20 3.15
N LYS A 221 -8.03 -37.61 4.43
CA LYS A 221 -6.78 -38.06 5.05
C LYS A 221 -6.32 -39.43 4.55
#